data_2d8831e7d92d7d5e30edc7da1e85186a
#
_entry.id   2d8831e7d92d7d5e30edc7da1e85186a
#
_cell.length_a   1.000
_cell.length_b   1.000
_cell.length_c   1.000
_cell.angle_alpha   90.00
_cell.angle_beta   90.00
_cell.angle_gamma   90.00
#
_symmetry.space_group_name_H-M   'P 1'
#
loop_
_entity.id
_entity.type
_entity.pdbx_description
1 polymer ?
#
loop_
_entity_poly.entity_id
_entity_poly.type
_entity_poly.pdbx_seq_one_letter_code
_entity_poly.pdbx_strand_id
1 'polypeptide(L)'
;MSESAQKAISVVEKVFNSKYVEIPLCISIITGEGLELYSTATCNPAEMESINILGLVAFEELKSSFNARTEEDINILIFRTAKKECYIAPVAIDIFMVAAAVPGAVGDVMPLLDGLSAQVRFELAKLEK
;
A
#
# COMPACT_ATOMS: atom_id res chain seq x y z
N MET A 1 -9.38 3.39 -16.22
CA MET A 1 -8.93 3.56 -14.82
C MET A 1 -9.76 4.65 -14.16
N SER A 2 -10.15 4.43 -12.90
CA SER A 2 -10.96 5.41 -12.18
C SER A 2 -10.18 6.68 -11.87
N GLU A 3 -10.91 7.75 -11.64
CA GLU A 3 -10.31 9.03 -11.25
C GLU A 3 -9.54 8.90 -9.93
N SER A 4 -10.10 8.16 -8.98
CA SER A 4 -9.42 7.90 -7.70
C SER A 4 -8.11 7.16 -7.88
N ALA A 5 -8.08 6.13 -8.73
CA ALA A 5 -6.86 5.40 -9.01
C ALA A 5 -5.81 6.28 -9.67
N GLN A 6 -6.21 7.11 -10.64
CA GLN A 6 -5.30 8.04 -11.30
C GLN A 6 -4.71 9.05 -10.31
N LYS A 7 -5.52 9.55 -9.38
CA LYS A 7 -5.06 10.50 -8.37
C LYS A 7 -4.10 9.85 -7.40
N ALA A 8 -4.39 8.63 -6.95
CA ALA A 8 -3.50 7.88 -6.07
C ALA A 8 -2.13 7.68 -6.73
N ILE A 9 -2.11 7.27 -7.99
CA ILE A 9 -0.87 7.07 -8.75
C ILE A 9 -0.09 8.38 -8.84
N SER A 10 -0.76 9.47 -9.17
CA SER A 10 -0.14 10.78 -9.29
C SER A 10 0.55 11.22 -8.00
N VAL A 11 -0.12 11.03 -6.85
CA VAL A 11 0.43 11.38 -5.55
C VAL A 11 1.67 10.53 -5.24
N VAL A 12 1.59 9.21 -5.47
CA VAL A 12 2.71 8.30 -5.21
C VAL A 12 3.91 8.68 -6.09
N GLU A 13 3.70 8.89 -7.38
CA GLU A 13 4.78 9.29 -8.30
C GLU A 13 5.46 10.57 -7.84
N LYS A 14 4.67 11.58 -7.52
CA LYS A 14 5.20 12.88 -7.13
C LYS A 14 6.03 12.81 -5.84
N VAL A 15 5.48 12.17 -4.82
CA VAL A 15 6.14 12.12 -3.51
C VAL A 15 7.33 11.17 -3.54
N PHE A 16 7.14 9.97 -4.07
CA PHE A 16 8.19 8.95 -4.10
C PHE A 16 9.39 9.41 -4.93
N ASN A 17 9.14 9.89 -6.13
CA ASN A 17 10.22 10.30 -7.03
C ASN A 17 10.98 11.52 -6.55
N SER A 18 10.35 12.38 -5.75
CA SER A 18 11.04 13.59 -5.27
C SER A 18 11.92 13.36 -4.05
N LYS A 19 11.61 12.33 -3.23
CA LYS A 19 12.25 12.17 -1.92
C LYS A 19 12.94 10.82 -1.68
N TYR A 20 12.60 9.77 -2.44
CA TYR A 20 12.88 8.40 -2.02
C TYR A 20 13.48 7.50 -3.09
N VAL A 21 14.09 8.08 -4.10
CA VAL A 21 14.67 7.34 -5.22
C VAL A 21 15.78 6.37 -4.79
N GLU A 22 16.44 6.65 -3.68
CA GLU A 22 17.58 5.86 -3.21
C GLU A 22 17.21 4.72 -2.24
N ILE A 23 15.96 4.68 -1.79
CA ILE A 23 15.52 3.63 -0.86
C ILE A 23 15.08 2.41 -1.68
N PRO A 24 15.58 1.19 -1.36
CA PRO A 24 15.15 -0.02 -2.07
C PRO A 24 13.73 -0.42 -1.61
N LEU A 25 12.77 0.38 -1.98
CA LEU A 25 11.38 0.26 -1.61
C LEU A 25 10.54 0.18 -2.87
N CYS A 26 9.74 -0.87 -2.97
CA CYS A 26 8.75 -1.02 -4.03
C CYS A 26 7.38 -0.61 -3.51
N ILE A 27 6.66 0.22 -4.27
CA ILE A 27 5.28 0.62 -3.93
C ILE A 27 4.37 0.28 -5.08
N SER A 28 3.26 -0.39 -4.78
CA SER A 28 2.19 -0.68 -5.73
C SER A 28 0.89 -0.03 -5.29
N ILE A 29 0.07 0.38 -6.27
CA ILE A 29 -1.31 0.76 -6.04
C ILE A 29 -2.16 -0.35 -6.68
N ILE A 30 -3.05 -0.95 -5.91
CA ILE A 30 -3.86 -2.08 -6.37
C ILE A 30 -5.34 -1.85 -6.06
N THR A 31 -6.21 -2.58 -6.78
CA THR A 31 -7.64 -2.62 -6.48
C THR A 31 -7.92 -3.62 -5.35
N GLY A 32 -9.14 -3.60 -4.82
CA GLY A 32 -9.59 -4.57 -3.82
C GLY A 32 -9.69 -6.01 -4.36
N GLU A 33 -9.49 -6.21 -5.65
CA GLU A 33 -9.41 -7.54 -6.27
C GLU A 33 -7.98 -8.00 -6.52
N GLY A 34 -7.00 -7.16 -6.16
CA GLY A 34 -5.59 -7.49 -6.32
C GLY A 34 -4.99 -7.06 -7.66
N LEU A 35 -5.76 -6.37 -8.50
CA LEU A 35 -5.26 -5.90 -9.80
C LEU A 35 -4.29 -4.74 -9.60
N GLU A 36 -3.07 -4.88 -10.10
CA GLU A 36 -2.09 -3.81 -10.02
C GLU A 36 -2.43 -2.70 -11.02
N LEU A 37 -2.54 -1.47 -10.51
CA LEU A 37 -2.79 -0.28 -11.32
C LEU A 37 -1.50 0.49 -11.59
N TYR A 38 -0.54 0.39 -10.68
CA TYR A 38 0.73 1.10 -10.76
C TYR A 38 1.75 0.43 -9.86
N SER A 39 3.02 0.46 -10.25
CA SER A 39 4.13 0.10 -9.36
C SER A 39 5.34 0.95 -9.70
N THR A 40 6.18 1.19 -8.69
CA THR A 40 7.42 1.94 -8.90
C THR A 40 8.42 1.10 -9.71
N ALA A 41 9.38 1.77 -10.34
CA ALA A 41 10.34 1.12 -11.23
C ALA A 41 11.27 0.12 -10.52
N THR A 42 11.38 0.21 -9.20
CA THR A 42 12.20 -0.69 -8.40
C THR A 42 11.55 -2.03 -8.12
N CYS A 43 10.29 -2.21 -8.54
CA CYS A 43 9.54 -3.42 -8.27
C CYS A 43 9.92 -4.57 -9.21
N ASN A 44 9.98 -5.78 -8.66
CA ASN A 44 10.01 -7.01 -9.46
C ASN A 44 8.54 -7.43 -9.66
N PRO A 45 8.02 -7.41 -10.91
CA PRO A 45 6.60 -7.65 -11.16
C PRO A 45 6.08 -9.00 -10.64
N ALA A 46 6.85 -10.06 -10.82
CA ALA A 46 6.41 -11.39 -10.39
C ALA A 46 6.30 -11.50 -8.87
N GLU A 47 7.25 -10.92 -8.14
CA GLU A 47 7.22 -10.90 -6.68
C GLU A 47 6.07 -10.04 -6.16
N MET A 48 5.86 -8.88 -6.76
CA MET A 48 4.80 -7.97 -6.33
C MET A 48 3.42 -8.52 -6.60
N GLU A 49 3.23 -9.26 -7.67
CA GLU A 49 1.94 -9.90 -7.94
C GLU A 49 1.53 -10.80 -6.77
N SER A 50 2.45 -11.64 -6.31
CA SER A 50 2.19 -12.54 -5.18
C SER A 50 1.94 -11.76 -3.90
N ILE A 51 2.75 -10.75 -3.62
CA ILE A 51 2.62 -9.92 -2.41
C ILE A 51 1.28 -9.19 -2.42
N ASN A 52 0.89 -8.62 -3.56
CA ASN A 52 -0.37 -7.89 -3.68
C ASN A 52 -1.57 -8.79 -3.38
N ILE A 53 -1.62 -9.96 -3.99
CA ILE A 53 -2.73 -10.88 -3.83
C ILE A 53 -2.77 -11.46 -2.42
N LEU A 54 -1.67 -12.01 -1.94
CA LEU A 54 -1.63 -12.65 -0.64
C LEU A 54 -1.75 -11.65 0.51
N GLY A 55 -1.13 -10.49 0.36
CA GLY A 55 -1.24 -9.42 1.35
C GLY A 55 -2.67 -8.91 1.46
N LEU A 56 -3.36 -8.76 0.33
CA LEU A 56 -4.75 -8.30 0.34
C LEU A 56 -5.67 -9.32 1.00
N VAL A 57 -5.51 -10.62 0.69
CA VAL A 57 -6.29 -11.69 1.31
C VAL A 57 -6.07 -11.70 2.82
N ALA A 58 -4.82 -11.62 3.26
CA ALA A 58 -4.48 -11.59 4.68
C ALA A 58 -5.08 -10.36 5.38
N PHE A 59 -4.99 -9.20 4.75
CA PHE A 59 -5.56 -7.97 5.30
C PHE A 59 -7.07 -8.08 5.49
N GLU A 60 -7.79 -8.55 4.46
CA GLU A 60 -9.24 -8.65 4.51
C GLU A 60 -9.69 -9.66 5.55
N GLU A 61 -9.03 -10.80 5.68
CA GLU A 61 -9.36 -11.79 6.69
C GLU A 61 -9.12 -11.28 8.10
N LEU A 62 -7.97 -10.68 8.34
CA LEU A 62 -7.65 -10.13 9.66
C LEU A 62 -8.58 -8.99 10.03
N LYS A 63 -8.88 -8.12 9.09
CA LYS A 63 -9.81 -7.01 9.31
C LYS A 63 -11.18 -7.51 9.74
N SER A 64 -11.72 -8.49 9.00
CA SER A 64 -13.02 -9.06 9.30
C SER A 64 -13.06 -9.76 10.65
N SER A 65 -12.07 -10.60 10.93
CA SER A 65 -11.99 -11.36 12.19
C SER A 65 -11.77 -10.45 13.39
N PHE A 66 -10.91 -9.46 13.24
CA PHE A 66 -10.58 -8.53 14.33
C PHE A 66 -11.79 -7.66 14.67
N ASN A 67 -12.45 -7.12 13.65
CA ASN A 67 -13.63 -6.29 13.84
C ASN A 67 -14.76 -7.06 14.52
N ALA A 68 -14.98 -8.34 14.13
CA ALA A 68 -16.00 -9.18 14.73
C ALA A 68 -15.79 -9.43 16.21
N ARG A 69 -14.54 -9.41 16.69
CA ARG A 69 -14.20 -9.69 18.10
C ARG A 69 -14.06 -8.46 18.96
N THR A 70 -13.59 -7.36 18.40
CA THR A 70 -13.19 -6.18 19.18
C THR A 70 -13.94 -4.93 18.79
N GLU A 71 -14.69 -4.95 17.69
CA GLU A 71 -15.37 -3.80 17.09
C GLU A 71 -14.39 -2.72 16.63
N GLU A 72 -13.09 -3.06 16.53
CA GLU A 72 -12.07 -2.17 16.00
C GLU A 72 -11.70 -2.57 14.57
N ASP A 73 -11.27 -1.60 13.78
CA ASP A 73 -10.81 -1.83 12.42
C ASP A 73 -9.29 -1.86 12.34
N ILE A 74 -8.78 -2.74 11.50
CA ILE A 74 -7.37 -2.74 11.14
C ILE A 74 -7.18 -1.77 9.98
N ASN A 75 -6.26 -0.82 10.15
CA ASN A 75 -5.98 0.18 9.12
C ASN A 75 -4.71 -0.11 8.32
N ILE A 76 -3.80 -0.89 8.89
CA ILE A 76 -2.51 -1.21 8.30
C ILE A 76 -2.15 -2.63 8.71
N LEU A 77 -1.62 -3.40 7.77
CA LEU A 77 -1.02 -4.70 8.05
C LEU A 77 0.44 -4.66 7.64
N ILE A 78 1.33 -5.06 8.55
CA ILE A 78 2.75 -5.21 8.26
C ILE A 78 3.10 -6.66 8.55
N PHE A 79 3.77 -7.31 7.60
CA PHE A 79 4.23 -8.67 7.80
C PHE A 79 5.63 -8.85 7.21
N ARG A 80 6.34 -9.83 7.75
CA ARG A 80 7.73 -10.10 7.36
C ARG A 80 7.87 -11.54 6.92
N THR A 81 8.60 -11.74 5.82
CA THR A 81 9.10 -13.04 5.42
C THR A 81 10.62 -13.07 5.65
N ALA A 82 11.27 -14.20 5.34
CA ALA A 82 12.72 -14.29 5.46
C ALA A 82 13.45 -13.29 4.55
N LYS A 83 12.83 -12.88 3.45
CA LYS A 83 13.45 -12.05 2.43
C LYS A 83 12.89 -10.64 2.31
N LYS A 84 11.70 -10.39 2.87
CA LYS A 84 10.99 -9.13 2.67
C LYS A 84 10.23 -8.70 3.89
N GLU A 85 10.00 -7.40 3.96
CA GLU A 85 9.08 -6.80 4.90
C GLU A 85 8.03 -6.05 4.09
N CYS A 86 6.75 -6.31 4.37
CA CYS A 86 5.65 -5.85 3.55
C CYS A 86 4.66 -5.01 4.35
N TYR A 87 4.03 -4.06 3.68
CA TYR A 87 3.08 -3.12 4.25
C TYR A 87 1.88 -3.03 3.30
N ILE A 88 0.66 -3.09 3.85
CA ILE A 88 -0.55 -2.89 3.06
C ILE A 88 -1.54 -2.03 3.84
N ALA A 89 -2.12 -1.03 3.18
CA ALA A 89 -3.09 -0.13 3.78
C ALA A 89 -4.12 0.32 2.73
N PRO A 90 -5.42 0.38 3.12
CA PRO A 90 -6.42 0.98 2.24
C PRO A 90 -6.23 2.49 2.18
N VAL A 91 -6.34 3.06 0.99
CA VAL A 91 -6.24 4.51 0.78
C VAL A 91 -7.56 5.11 0.27
N ALA A 92 -8.44 4.28 -0.25
CA ALA A 92 -9.80 4.66 -0.63
C ALA A 92 -10.64 3.40 -0.73
N ILE A 93 -11.93 3.55 -1.02
CA ILE A 93 -12.78 2.38 -1.29
C ILE A 93 -12.20 1.66 -2.50
N ASP A 94 -11.91 0.38 -2.34
CA ASP A 94 -11.40 -0.51 -3.39
C ASP A 94 -10.02 -0.12 -3.94
N ILE A 95 -9.25 0.67 -3.21
CA ILE A 95 -7.87 1.04 -3.59
C ILE A 95 -6.95 0.87 -2.39
N PHE A 96 -5.84 0.15 -2.59
CA PHE A 96 -4.86 -0.15 -1.56
C PHE A 96 -3.47 0.27 -2.00
N MET A 97 -2.66 0.65 -1.03
CA MET A 97 -1.23 0.86 -1.24
C MET A 97 -0.48 -0.29 -0.59
N VAL A 98 0.41 -0.91 -1.35
CA VAL A 98 1.26 -2.01 -0.89
C VAL A 98 2.71 -1.59 -1.05
N ALA A 99 3.51 -1.82 -0.03
CA ALA A 99 4.95 -1.57 -0.10
C ALA A 99 5.73 -2.81 0.31
N ALA A 100 6.88 -3.01 -0.30
CA ALA A 100 7.76 -4.12 0.02
C ALA A 100 9.21 -3.66 0.00
N ALA A 101 9.99 -4.11 0.98
CA ALA A 101 11.38 -3.74 1.15
C ALA A 101 12.17 -4.91 1.73
N VAL A 102 13.50 -4.76 1.82
CA VAL A 102 14.33 -5.75 2.51
C VAL A 102 13.97 -5.78 4.00
N PRO A 103 14.19 -6.91 4.70
CA PRO A 103 13.87 -7.00 6.12
C PRO A 103 14.50 -5.89 6.96
N GLY A 104 13.69 -5.26 7.80
CA GLY A 104 14.12 -4.15 8.65
C GLY A 104 13.90 -2.78 8.03
N ALA A 105 13.80 -2.69 6.71
CA ALA A 105 13.67 -1.39 6.02
C ALA A 105 12.31 -0.72 6.22
N VAL A 106 11.24 -1.51 6.32
CA VAL A 106 9.89 -0.95 6.52
C VAL A 106 9.80 -0.20 7.84
N GLY A 107 10.43 -0.74 8.90
CA GLY A 107 10.48 -0.04 10.19
C GLY A 107 11.13 1.34 10.08
N ASP A 108 12.18 1.46 9.28
CA ASP A 108 12.88 2.73 9.08
C ASP A 108 12.10 3.71 8.22
N VAL A 109 11.24 3.19 7.32
CA VAL A 109 10.48 4.03 6.41
C VAL A 109 9.01 4.18 6.80
N MET A 110 8.59 3.64 7.94
CA MET A 110 7.20 3.72 8.41
C MET A 110 6.64 5.15 8.46
N PRO A 111 7.36 6.14 9.00
CA PRO A 111 6.82 7.50 8.99
C PRO A 111 6.54 8.01 7.59
N LEU A 112 7.39 7.60 6.63
CA LEU A 112 7.22 7.94 5.24
C LEU A 112 5.97 7.27 4.65
N LEU A 113 5.82 5.96 4.87
CA LEU A 113 4.67 5.22 4.35
C LEU A 113 3.36 5.73 4.94
N ASP A 114 3.35 6.01 6.24
CA ASP A 114 2.17 6.58 6.89
C ASP A 114 1.84 7.97 6.33
N GLY A 115 2.84 8.80 6.12
CA GLY A 115 2.66 10.12 5.53
C GLY A 115 2.16 10.04 4.10
N LEU A 116 2.74 9.12 3.31
CA LEU A 116 2.32 8.93 1.92
C LEU A 116 0.87 8.41 1.85
N SER A 117 0.53 7.42 2.66
CA SER A 117 -0.84 6.89 2.72
C SER A 117 -1.83 7.98 3.12
N ALA A 118 -1.48 8.78 4.13
CA ALA A 118 -2.33 9.87 4.59
C ALA A 118 -2.52 10.92 3.49
N GLN A 119 -1.46 11.24 2.76
CA GLN A 119 -1.54 12.20 1.66
C GLN A 119 -2.42 11.68 0.52
N VAL A 120 -2.26 10.40 0.17
CA VAL A 120 -3.12 9.78 -0.86
C VAL A 120 -4.57 9.82 -0.41
N ARG A 121 -4.87 9.43 0.82
CA ARG A 121 -6.24 9.48 1.35
C ARG A 121 -6.82 10.89 1.31
N PHE A 122 -6.01 11.87 1.70
CA PHE A 122 -6.44 13.27 1.70
C PHE A 122 -6.79 13.75 0.29
N GLU A 123 -5.93 13.45 -0.69
CA GLU A 123 -6.19 13.85 -2.07
C GLU A 123 -7.40 13.12 -2.66
N LEU A 124 -7.59 11.84 -2.32
CA LEU A 124 -8.75 11.09 -2.79
C LEU A 124 -10.05 11.59 -2.17
N ALA A 125 -10.02 12.03 -0.92
CA ALA A 125 -11.20 12.56 -0.25
C ALA A 125 -11.73 13.82 -0.96
N LYS A 126 -10.85 14.59 -1.61
CA LYS A 126 -11.26 15.78 -2.36
C LYS A 126 -12.13 15.44 -3.57
N LEU A 127 -11.97 14.23 -4.13
CA LEU A 127 -12.74 13.80 -5.30
C LEU A 127 -14.17 13.41 -4.96
N GLU A 128 -14.46 13.19 -3.67
CA GLU A 128 -15.78 12.78 -3.22
C GLU A 128 -16.72 13.95 -2.93
N LYS A 129 -16.25 15.16 -3.13
CA LYS A 129 -17.03 16.37 -2.86
C LYS A 129 -17.64 16.96 -4.12
#